data_400cf7235098b2a13530c5588d86c4cd
#
_entry.id   400cf7235098b2a13530c5588d86c4cd
#
_cell.length_a   1.000
_cell.length_b   1.000
_cell.length_c   1.000
_cell.angle_alpha   90.00
_cell.angle_beta   90.00
_cell.angle_gamma   90.00
#
_symmetry.space_group_name_H-M   'P 1'
#
loop_
_entity.id
_entity.type
_entity.pdbx_description
1 polymer ?
#
loop_
_entity_poly.entity_id
_entity_poly.type
_entity_poly.pdbx_seq_one_letter_code
_entity_poly.pdbx_strand_id
1 'polypeptide(L)'
;MFYAISGQASNRYKYVVLDHGYYEIERLECSDCGRTYQKCQMVYWPPEMRLEGGKRYPDFLSVSVPFEDKCGIIVSSKVLDAFLNERITGFQAIPIDIEVDHIIEYEKVPQYFYLLVSGRISLDYTAMRYRKKYYCPVCGSYVWSRQHVGESALDHGSWDGADLCCLTDFPNFVICTQRVINLVRAYKFKGACMRSSSELFMPLKAVKIC
;
A
#
# COMPACT_ATOMS: atom_id res chain seq x y z
N MET A 1 -14.99 8.71 7.39
CA MET A 1 -13.61 9.23 7.39
C MET A 1 -12.69 8.13 6.89
N PHE A 2 -11.73 8.46 6.02
CA PHE A 2 -10.80 7.52 5.39
C PHE A 2 -9.35 7.79 5.79
N TYR A 3 -8.53 6.75 5.69
CA TYR A 3 -7.11 6.76 6.02
C TYR A 3 -6.32 5.95 5.00
N ALA A 4 -5.08 6.35 4.72
CA ALA A 4 -4.12 5.44 4.11
C ALA A 4 -3.55 4.51 5.17
N ILE A 5 -3.40 3.24 4.81
CA ILE A 5 -2.80 2.22 5.67
C ILE A 5 -1.68 1.49 4.93
N SER A 6 -0.57 1.27 5.62
CA SER A 6 0.59 0.53 5.10
C SER A 6 1.37 -0.12 6.25
N GLY A 7 2.31 -0.98 5.91
CA GLY A 7 3.33 -1.41 6.86
C GLY A 7 4.32 -0.28 7.19
N GLN A 8 4.76 -0.23 8.43
CA GLN A 8 5.74 0.75 8.91
C GLN A 8 7.16 0.26 8.66
N ALA A 9 7.90 0.95 7.80
CA ALA A 9 9.33 0.76 7.68
C ALA A 9 10.04 1.38 8.90
N SER A 10 10.73 0.57 9.69
CA SER A 10 11.54 1.04 10.82
C SER A 10 12.62 0.03 11.18
N ASN A 11 13.72 0.49 11.79
CA ASN A 11 14.80 -0.38 12.27
C ASN A 11 14.35 -1.35 13.39
N ARG A 12 13.14 -1.22 13.90
CA ARG A 12 12.55 -2.06 14.94
C ARG A 12 11.90 -3.31 14.38
N TYR A 13 11.27 -3.19 13.20
CA TYR A 13 10.48 -4.25 12.58
C TYR A 13 11.17 -4.83 11.36
N LYS A 14 10.91 -6.10 11.12
CA LYS A 14 11.24 -6.74 9.85
C LYS A 14 10.40 -6.15 8.72
N TYR A 15 10.94 -6.16 7.52
CA TYR A 15 10.27 -5.76 6.29
C TYR A 15 10.52 -6.79 5.19
N VAL A 16 9.70 -6.77 4.18
CA VAL A 16 9.81 -7.70 3.06
C VAL A 16 10.74 -7.14 2.00
N VAL A 17 11.65 -7.98 1.56
CA VAL A 17 12.45 -7.77 0.35
C VAL A 17 12.04 -8.80 -0.69
N LEU A 18 11.76 -8.34 -1.89
CA LEU A 18 11.52 -9.21 -3.04
C LEU A 18 12.85 -9.54 -3.68
N ASP A 19 13.08 -10.80 -4.00
CA ASP A 19 14.25 -11.19 -4.76
C ASP A 19 14.16 -10.70 -6.21
N HIS A 20 15.27 -10.26 -6.77
CA HIS A 20 15.33 -9.67 -8.13
C HIS A 20 14.87 -10.63 -9.24
N GLY A 21 14.78 -11.93 -8.98
CA GLY A 21 14.25 -12.92 -9.93
C GLY A 21 12.74 -12.90 -10.13
N TYR A 22 11.98 -12.20 -9.27
CA TYR A 22 10.52 -12.22 -9.27
C TYR A 22 9.87 -11.03 -9.96
N TYR A 23 10.65 -10.03 -10.34
CA TYR A 23 10.13 -8.90 -11.09
C TYR A 23 11.16 -8.41 -12.12
N GLU A 24 10.66 -7.98 -13.24
CA GLU A 24 11.44 -7.30 -14.28
C GLU A 24 11.16 -5.81 -14.23
N ILE A 25 12.21 -5.01 -14.16
CA ILE A 25 12.11 -3.56 -14.29
C ILE A 25 12.61 -3.16 -15.67
N GLU A 26 11.69 -2.77 -16.51
CA GLU A 26 12.00 -2.18 -17.81
C GLU A 26 11.99 -0.65 -17.68
N ARG A 27 13.11 -0.01 -18.02
CA ARG A 27 13.17 1.45 -18.15
C ARG A 27 12.87 1.82 -19.58
N LEU A 28 11.75 2.48 -19.75
CA LEU A 28 11.26 2.91 -21.05
C LEU A 28 11.30 4.43 -21.15
N GLU A 29 11.65 4.94 -22.32
CA GLU A 29 11.48 6.33 -22.66
C GLU A 29 10.21 6.47 -23.50
N CYS A 30 9.31 7.35 -23.08
CA CYS A 30 8.09 7.59 -23.82
C CYS A 30 8.36 8.34 -25.12
N SER A 31 7.96 7.77 -26.23
CA SER A 31 8.14 8.36 -27.57
C SER A 31 7.40 9.68 -27.77
N ASP A 32 6.36 9.93 -26.99
CA ASP A 32 5.52 11.14 -27.12
C ASP A 32 6.00 12.29 -26.22
N CYS A 33 6.33 11.99 -24.94
CA CYS A 33 6.67 13.03 -23.98
C CYS A 33 8.12 13.03 -23.53
N GLY A 34 8.95 12.12 -24.02
CA GLY A 34 10.38 12.01 -23.68
C GLY A 34 10.65 11.66 -22.21
N ARG A 35 9.65 11.25 -21.44
CA ARG A 35 9.84 10.87 -20.04
C ARG A 35 10.31 9.44 -19.92
N THR A 36 11.29 9.23 -19.06
CA THR A 36 11.64 7.90 -18.60
C THR A 36 10.63 7.46 -17.53
N TYR A 37 10.04 6.29 -17.73
CA TYR A 37 9.20 5.63 -16.74
C TYR A 37 9.68 4.19 -16.54
N GLN A 38 9.37 3.64 -15.39
CA GLN A 38 9.69 2.24 -15.07
C GLN A 38 8.41 1.43 -15.20
N LYS A 39 8.47 0.36 -15.97
CA LYS A 39 7.45 -0.66 -16.00
C LYS A 39 7.96 -1.82 -15.17
N CYS A 40 7.30 -2.10 -14.05
CA CYS A 40 7.60 -3.25 -13.21
C CYS A 40 6.57 -4.34 -13.53
N GLN A 41 7.03 -5.46 -14.05
CA GLN A 41 6.19 -6.61 -14.32
C GLN A 41 6.59 -7.75 -13.38
N MET A 42 5.63 -8.25 -12.60
CA MET A 42 5.86 -9.43 -11.77
C MET A 42 5.83 -10.68 -12.66
N VAL A 43 6.88 -11.47 -12.58
CA VAL A 43 7.03 -12.72 -13.34
C VAL A 43 6.29 -13.85 -12.67
N TYR A 44 6.26 -13.88 -11.32
CA TYR A 44 5.60 -14.91 -10.52
C TYR A 44 4.73 -14.30 -9.42
N TRP A 45 3.61 -14.95 -9.15
CA TRP A 45 2.68 -14.54 -8.11
C TRP A 45 2.06 -15.74 -7.38
N PRO A 46 2.03 -15.77 -6.02
CA PRO A 46 2.68 -14.81 -5.10
C PRO A 46 4.21 -14.94 -5.17
N PRO A 47 4.95 -13.84 -5.00
CA PRO A 47 6.40 -13.90 -4.99
C PRO A 47 6.90 -14.58 -3.72
N GLU A 48 8.02 -15.30 -3.81
CA GLU A 48 8.78 -15.64 -2.63
C GLU A 48 9.31 -14.36 -1.99
N MET A 49 9.18 -14.29 -0.67
CA MET A 49 9.52 -13.09 0.08
C MET A 49 10.53 -13.43 1.15
N ARG A 50 11.55 -12.60 1.26
CA ARG A 50 12.54 -12.70 2.34
C ARG A 50 12.34 -11.60 3.35
N LEU A 51 12.45 -11.92 4.65
CA LEU A 51 12.38 -10.95 5.72
C LEU A 51 13.77 -10.45 6.09
N GLU A 52 13.93 -9.13 6.04
CA GLU A 52 15.14 -8.44 6.43
C GLU A 52 14.89 -7.42 7.56
N GLY A 53 15.99 -6.86 8.10
CA GLY A 53 15.94 -5.75 9.05
C GLY A 53 15.65 -6.17 10.48
N GLY A 54 14.87 -5.38 11.19
CA GLY A 54 14.67 -5.40 12.64
C GLY A 54 14.41 -6.75 13.31
N LYS A 55 14.35 -6.74 14.62
CA LYS A 55 14.27 -7.96 15.45
C LYS A 55 12.84 -8.46 15.71
N ARG A 56 11.81 -7.69 15.31
CA ARG A 56 10.41 -7.99 15.66
C ARG A 56 9.60 -8.25 14.40
N TYR A 57 8.76 -9.26 14.48
CA TYR A 57 7.74 -9.54 13.47
C TYR A 57 6.55 -8.62 13.70
N PRO A 58 6.22 -7.71 12.76
CA PRO A 58 5.06 -6.84 12.89
C PRO A 58 3.79 -7.55 12.42
N ASP A 59 2.64 -7.03 12.82
CA ASP A 59 1.35 -7.49 12.28
C ASP A 59 1.09 -6.94 10.87
N PHE A 60 1.70 -5.81 10.51
CA PHE A 60 1.69 -5.22 9.16
C PHE A 60 3.13 -5.12 8.65
N LEU A 61 3.44 -5.82 7.57
CA LEU A 61 4.76 -5.77 6.94
C LEU A 61 4.85 -4.64 5.93
N SER A 62 5.97 -3.92 5.99
CA SER A 62 6.34 -2.99 4.92
C SER A 62 7.00 -3.75 3.77
N VAL A 63 6.69 -3.37 2.54
CA VAL A 63 7.30 -3.89 1.33
C VAL A 63 8.24 -2.83 0.77
N SER A 64 9.46 -3.22 0.42
CA SER A 64 10.47 -2.29 -0.12
C SER A 64 10.22 -1.89 -1.57
N VAL A 65 9.47 -2.71 -2.30
CA VAL A 65 9.10 -2.45 -3.70
C VAL A 65 7.58 -2.41 -3.82
N PRO A 66 7.00 -1.33 -4.35
CA PRO A 66 5.58 -1.28 -4.61
C PRO A 66 5.22 -2.28 -5.74
N PHE A 67 4.15 -3.03 -5.53
CA PHE A 67 3.56 -3.85 -6.58
C PHE A 67 2.75 -2.93 -7.50
N GLU A 68 3.31 -2.52 -8.63
CA GLU A 68 2.66 -1.53 -9.52
C GLU A 68 1.30 -2.00 -10.04
N ASP A 69 1.15 -3.32 -10.24
CA ASP A 69 -0.09 -3.87 -10.80
C ASP A 69 -1.09 -4.37 -9.75
N LYS A 70 -0.69 -4.40 -8.47
CA LYS A 70 -1.51 -5.02 -7.42
C LYS A 70 -1.54 -4.19 -6.16
N CYS A 71 -2.70 -3.64 -5.89
CA CYS A 71 -2.95 -2.92 -4.66
C CYS A 71 -3.13 -3.88 -3.49
N GLY A 72 -2.34 -3.73 -2.45
CA GLY A 72 -2.51 -4.56 -1.27
C GLY A 72 -1.54 -4.27 -0.15
N ILE A 73 -1.71 -5.01 0.93
CA ILE A 73 -0.89 -4.96 2.15
C ILE A 73 -0.58 -6.37 2.62
N ILE A 74 0.54 -6.52 3.29
CA ILE A 74 0.92 -7.80 3.90
C ILE A 74 0.61 -7.75 5.40
N VAL A 75 -0.13 -8.74 5.87
CA VAL A 75 -0.56 -8.83 7.25
C VAL A 75 -0.32 -10.21 7.86
N SER A 76 -0.16 -10.28 9.19
CA SER A 76 -0.09 -11.54 9.92
C SER A 76 -1.46 -12.25 9.96
N SER A 77 -1.47 -13.57 10.20
CA SER A 77 -2.69 -14.35 10.44
C SER A 77 -3.58 -13.71 11.50
N LYS A 78 -2.99 -13.16 12.56
CA LYS A 78 -3.73 -12.46 13.62
C LYS A 78 -4.55 -11.27 13.11
N VAL A 79 -4.04 -10.49 12.16
CA VAL A 79 -4.80 -9.39 11.54
C VAL A 79 -5.87 -9.95 10.63
N LEU A 80 -5.53 -10.96 9.82
CA LEU A 80 -6.50 -11.60 8.93
C LEU A 80 -7.69 -12.16 9.71
N ASP A 81 -7.44 -12.91 10.79
CA ASP A 81 -8.48 -13.47 11.64
C ASP A 81 -9.40 -12.38 12.21
N ALA A 82 -8.82 -11.29 12.70
CA ALA A 82 -9.59 -10.16 13.19
C ALA A 82 -10.43 -9.51 12.09
N PHE A 83 -9.88 -9.35 10.89
CA PHE A 83 -10.60 -8.76 9.76
C PHE A 83 -11.76 -9.66 9.31
N LEU A 84 -11.57 -10.97 9.29
CA LEU A 84 -12.64 -11.94 8.95
C LEU A 84 -13.73 -11.96 10.02
N ASN A 85 -13.36 -12.02 11.31
CA ASN A 85 -14.31 -12.02 12.42
C ASN A 85 -15.17 -10.75 12.45
N GLU A 86 -14.56 -9.61 12.15
CA GLU A 86 -15.24 -8.32 12.09
C GLU A 86 -15.86 -8.05 10.70
N ARG A 87 -15.81 -8.99 9.78
CA ARG A 87 -16.38 -8.86 8.43
C ARG A 87 -15.90 -7.60 7.70
N ILE A 88 -14.60 -7.32 7.78
CA ILE A 88 -13.96 -6.29 6.96
C ILE A 88 -14.03 -6.71 5.50
N THR A 89 -14.39 -5.79 4.63
CA THR A 89 -14.64 -6.05 3.20
C THR A 89 -13.59 -5.41 2.28
N GLY A 90 -13.58 -5.81 1.00
CA GLY A 90 -12.78 -5.19 -0.05
C GLY A 90 -11.40 -5.82 -0.25
N PHE A 91 -11.21 -7.09 0.16
CA PHE A 91 -9.95 -7.79 -0.08
C PHE A 91 -10.15 -9.30 -0.33
N GLN A 92 -9.14 -9.90 -0.93
CA GLN A 92 -8.92 -11.34 -0.99
C GLN A 92 -7.59 -11.66 -0.29
N ALA A 93 -7.58 -12.62 0.61
CA ALA A 93 -6.36 -13.05 1.29
C ALA A 93 -5.65 -14.13 0.48
N ILE A 94 -4.36 -13.96 0.24
CA ILE A 94 -3.49 -14.88 -0.46
C ILE A 94 -2.37 -15.26 0.50
N PRO A 95 -2.18 -16.54 0.86
CA PRO A 95 -1.08 -16.96 1.71
C PRO A 95 0.26 -16.66 1.02
N ILE A 96 1.25 -16.30 1.83
CA ILE A 96 2.58 -15.98 1.35
C ILE A 96 3.56 -16.92 2.04
N ASP A 97 4.43 -17.54 1.26
CA ASP A 97 5.58 -18.24 1.75
C ASP A 97 6.72 -17.22 1.98
N ILE A 98 7.22 -17.21 3.20
CA ILE A 98 8.30 -16.31 3.58
C ILE A 98 9.54 -17.15 3.88
N GLU A 99 10.57 -16.93 3.08
CA GLU A 99 11.89 -17.47 3.35
C GLU A 99 12.50 -16.74 4.54
N VAL A 100 12.89 -17.51 5.53
CA VAL A 100 13.55 -16.99 6.73
C VAL A 100 14.99 -17.48 6.74
N ASP A 101 15.92 -16.57 6.91
CA ASP A 101 17.34 -16.91 7.05
C ASP A 101 17.53 -17.99 8.14
N HIS A 102 18.29 -19.03 7.84
CA HIS A 102 18.45 -20.26 8.65
C HIS A 102 18.90 -20.07 10.12
N ILE A 103 19.20 -18.85 10.49
CA ILE A 103 19.65 -18.47 11.84
C ILE A 103 18.45 -18.14 12.78
N ILE A 104 17.23 -18.04 12.23
CA ILE A 104 16.05 -17.63 13.00
C ILE A 104 15.21 -18.86 13.30
N GLU A 105 14.85 -19.06 14.57
CA GLU A 105 13.92 -20.11 14.98
C GLU A 105 12.60 -19.99 14.20
N TYR A 106 12.40 -20.88 13.23
CA TYR A 106 11.22 -20.95 12.36
C TYR A 106 9.88 -20.92 13.10
N GLU A 107 9.86 -21.48 14.32
CA GLU A 107 8.66 -21.57 15.17
C GLU A 107 8.11 -20.20 15.61
N LYS A 108 8.85 -19.11 15.40
CA LYS A 108 8.45 -17.76 15.86
C LYS A 108 7.98 -16.86 14.73
N VAL A 109 8.08 -17.29 13.49
CA VAL A 109 7.64 -16.48 12.34
C VAL A 109 6.14 -16.60 12.18
N PRO A 110 5.38 -15.51 12.31
CA PRO A 110 3.95 -15.54 12.04
C PRO A 110 3.69 -15.94 10.58
N GLN A 111 2.61 -16.66 10.34
CA GLN A 111 2.11 -16.80 8.98
C GLN A 111 1.61 -15.45 8.48
N TYR A 112 1.99 -15.11 7.25
CA TYR A 112 1.60 -13.87 6.60
C TYR A 112 0.73 -14.10 5.38
N PHE A 113 -0.06 -13.09 5.07
CA PHE A 113 -0.98 -13.07 3.93
C PHE A 113 -0.83 -11.74 3.20
N TYR A 114 -0.83 -11.80 1.89
CA TYR A 114 -1.07 -10.64 1.06
C TYR A 114 -2.56 -10.40 0.93
N LEU A 115 -3.03 -9.26 1.39
CA LEU A 115 -4.41 -8.84 1.16
C LEU A 115 -4.45 -8.08 -0.17
N LEU A 116 -4.88 -8.79 -1.22
CA LEU A 116 -5.16 -8.17 -2.52
C LEU A 116 -6.44 -7.36 -2.40
N VAL A 117 -6.31 -6.04 -2.46
CA VAL A 117 -7.43 -5.11 -2.26
C VAL A 117 -8.22 -4.95 -3.56
N SER A 118 -9.53 -5.21 -3.49
CA SER A 118 -10.46 -5.14 -4.62
C SER A 118 -11.35 -3.90 -4.60
N GLY A 119 -11.61 -3.32 -3.41
CA GLY A 119 -12.39 -2.09 -3.27
C GLY A 119 -11.73 -0.92 -4.01
N ARG A 120 -12.53 0.07 -4.40
CA ARG A 120 -12.08 1.22 -5.19
C ARG A 120 -12.60 2.54 -4.62
N ILE A 121 -11.74 3.55 -4.69
CA ILE A 121 -12.06 4.94 -4.41
C ILE A 121 -11.16 5.84 -5.28
N SER A 122 -11.67 6.96 -5.76
CA SER A 122 -10.92 7.90 -6.60
C SER A 122 -10.54 9.16 -5.83
N LEU A 123 -9.64 9.95 -6.43
CA LEU A 123 -9.34 11.30 -5.94
C LEU A 123 -10.41 12.30 -6.39
N ASP A 124 -10.75 13.22 -5.50
CA ASP A 124 -11.48 14.43 -5.87
C ASP A 124 -10.50 15.51 -6.35
N TYR A 125 -10.24 15.51 -7.63
CA TYR A 125 -9.33 16.47 -8.25
C TYR A 125 -9.81 17.91 -8.16
N THR A 126 -11.12 18.12 -8.06
CA THR A 126 -11.72 19.46 -7.92
C THR A 126 -11.48 20.00 -6.53
N ALA A 127 -11.78 19.20 -5.50
CA ALA A 127 -11.52 19.56 -4.10
C ALA A 127 -10.01 19.77 -3.83
N MET A 128 -9.17 18.96 -4.45
CA MET A 128 -7.70 19.06 -4.33
C MET A 128 -7.11 20.29 -5.02
N ARG A 129 -7.87 21.03 -5.85
CA ARG A 129 -7.39 22.10 -6.73
C ARG A 129 -6.14 21.70 -7.53
N TYR A 130 -5.99 20.41 -7.83
CA TYR A 130 -4.96 19.95 -8.73
C TYR A 130 -5.29 20.40 -10.15
N ARG A 131 -4.41 21.19 -10.73
CA ARG A 131 -4.48 21.43 -12.17
C ARG A 131 -3.64 20.37 -12.87
N LYS A 132 -4.30 19.47 -13.57
CA LYS A 132 -3.66 18.56 -14.52
C LYS A 132 -2.90 19.41 -15.53
N LYS A 133 -1.57 19.43 -15.44
CA LYS A 133 -0.76 20.19 -16.40
C LYS A 133 -0.61 19.45 -17.72
N TYR A 134 -0.47 18.15 -17.65
CA TYR A 134 -0.24 17.33 -18.82
C TYR A 134 -0.58 15.87 -18.51
N TYR A 135 -1.19 15.21 -19.48
CA TYR A 135 -1.40 13.78 -19.52
C TYR A 135 -0.84 13.25 -20.81
N CYS A 136 0.09 12.28 -20.73
CA CYS A 136 0.59 11.59 -21.89
C CYS A 136 -0.32 10.39 -22.20
N PRO A 137 -0.99 10.35 -23.35
CA PRO A 137 -1.86 9.22 -23.69
C PRO A 137 -1.06 7.94 -23.97
N VAL A 138 0.23 8.06 -24.29
CA VAL A 138 1.08 6.91 -24.65
C VAL A 138 1.58 6.18 -23.41
N CYS A 139 2.14 6.88 -22.42
CA CYS A 139 2.69 6.26 -21.22
C CYS A 139 1.81 6.42 -19.96
N GLY A 140 0.66 7.05 -20.07
CA GLY A 140 -0.24 7.28 -18.94
C GLY A 140 0.28 8.26 -17.88
N SER A 141 1.47 8.84 -18.08
CA SER A 141 2.09 9.73 -17.10
C SER A 141 1.34 11.04 -16.94
N TYR A 142 1.12 11.44 -15.69
CA TYR A 142 0.52 12.72 -15.33
C TYR A 142 1.56 13.68 -14.79
N VAL A 143 1.48 14.95 -15.17
CA VAL A 143 2.17 16.05 -14.51
C VAL A 143 1.15 16.89 -13.78
N TRP A 144 1.24 16.88 -12.47
CA TRP A 144 0.38 17.66 -11.61
C TRP A 144 1.08 18.94 -11.15
N SER A 145 0.39 20.08 -11.17
CA SER A 145 0.84 21.23 -10.41
C SER A 145 0.31 21.11 -9.00
N ARG A 146 1.21 21.06 -8.02
CA ARG A 146 0.84 21.04 -6.63
C ARG A 146 0.25 22.39 -6.23
N GLN A 147 -1.02 22.46 -5.93
CA GLN A 147 -1.57 23.46 -5.02
C GLN A 147 -2.30 22.68 -3.93
N HIS A 148 -1.89 22.91 -2.71
CA HIS A 148 -2.35 22.26 -1.52
C HIS A 148 -3.75 22.75 -1.12
N VAL A 149 -4.61 21.83 -0.70
CA VAL A 149 -5.86 22.16 0.02
C VAL A 149 -6.14 21.11 1.07
N GLY A 150 -6.40 21.57 2.29
CA GLY A 150 -6.48 20.78 3.51
C GLY A 150 -7.77 20.02 3.77
N GLU A 151 -8.55 19.63 2.77
CA GLU A 151 -9.73 18.80 2.95
C GLU A 151 -9.59 17.44 2.25
N SER A 152 -10.49 16.52 2.56
CA SER A 152 -10.44 15.16 2.03
C SER A 152 -10.17 15.15 0.52
N ALA A 153 -9.05 14.54 0.14
CA ALA A 153 -8.66 14.41 -1.25
C ALA A 153 -9.44 13.30 -1.99
N LEU A 154 -10.40 12.67 -1.34
CA LEU A 154 -11.11 11.50 -1.86
C LEU A 154 -12.51 11.89 -2.32
N ASP A 155 -12.87 11.40 -3.51
CA ASP A 155 -14.24 11.45 -4.02
C ASP A 155 -15.08 10.37 -3.35
N HIS A 156 -15.85 10.78 -2.36
CA HIS A 156 -16.76 9.89 -1.62
C HIS A 156 -17.87 9.29 -2.50
N GLY A 157 -18.21 9.93 -3.61
CA GLY A 157 -19.19 9.43 -4.56
C GLY A 157 -18.68 8.26 -5.40
N SER A 158 -17.37 8.13 -5.53
CA SER A 158 -16.72 7.03 -6.26
C SER A 158 -16.48 5.77 -5.39
N TRP A 159 -16.74 5.87 -4.08
CA TRP A 159 -16.50 4.77 -3.15
C TRP A 159 -17.53 3.64 -3.32
N ASP A 160 -17.05 2.42 -3.47
CA ASP A 160 -17.88 1.21 -3.68
C ASP A 160 -18.45 0.58 -2.38
N GLY A 161 -18.21 1.20 -1.22
CA GLY A 161 -18.69 0.73 0.07
C GLY A 161 -17.76 -0.24 0.81
N ALA A 162 -16.62 -0.63 0.22
CA ALA A 162 -15.66 -1.53 0.83
C ALA A 162 -14.86 -0.88 1.97
N ASP A 163 -14.46 -1.68 2.96
CA ASP A 163 -13.63 -1.22 4.09
C ASP A 163 -12.16 -1.00 3.70
N LEU A 164 -11.64 -1.79 2.74
CA LEU A 164 -10.32 -1.61 2.13
C LEU A 164 -10.50 -1.28 0.65
N CYS A 165 -9.89 -0.20 0.20
CA CYS A 165 -9.96 0.29 -1.16
C CYS A 165 -8.58 0.61 -1.71
N CYS A 166 -8.40 0.41 -3.01
CA CYS A 166 -7.29 0.99 -3.76
C CYS A 166 -7.66 2.37 -4.25
N LEU A 167 -6.71 3.27 -4.21
CA LEU A 167 -6.84 4.54 -4.87
C LEU A 167 -6.69 4.32 -6.39
N THR A 168 -7.75 4.58 -7.16
CA THR A 168 -7.81 4.25 -8.59
C THR A 168 -6.65 4.85 -9.40
N ASP A 169 -6.27 6.09 -9.04
CA ASP A 169 -5.21 6.82 -9.74
C ASP A 169 -3.80 6.51 -9.20
N PHE A 170 -3.70 5.88 -8.04
CA PHE A 170 -2.45 5.50 -7.38
C PHE A 170 -2.62 4.13 -6.70
N PRO A 171 -2.55 3.03 -7.47
CA PRO A 171 -2.87 1.69 -6.97
C PRO A 171 -1.95 1.21 -5.83
N ASN A 172 -0.84 1.89 -5.59
CA ASN A 172 0.06 1.60 -4.47
C ASN A 172 -0.45 2.12 -3.11
N PHE A 173 -1.55 2.88 -3.10
CA PHE A 173 -2.14 3.39 -1.87
C PHE A 173 -3.37 2.59 -1.49
N VAL A 174 -3.26 1.87 -0.39
CA VAL A 174 -4.42 1.25 0.25
C VAL A 174 -5.08 2.26 1.18
N ILE A 175 -6.34 2.50 0.90
CA ILE A 175 -7.22 3.36 1.70
C ILE A 175 -8.12 2.46 2.54
N CYS A 176 -8.39 2.86 3.77
CA CYS A 176 -9.28 2.13 4.64
C CYS A 176 -10.29 3.04 5.35
N THR A 177 -11.41 2.45 5.78
CA THR A 177 -12.43 3.14 6.55
C THR A 177 -11.99 3.35 8.01
N GLN A 178 -12.70 4.23 8.72
CA GLN A 178 -12.53 4.42 10.16
C GLN A 178 -12.74 3.11 10.94
N ARG A 179 -13.56 2.20 10.43
CA ARG A 179 -13.81 0.90 11.04
C ARG A 179 -12.53 0.07 11.15
N VAL A 180 -11.74 0.00 10.07
CA VAL A 180 -10.44 -0.68 10.07
C VAL A 180 -9.48 -0.04 11.07
N ILE A 181 -9.42 1.31 11.12
CA ILE A 181 -8.57 2.03 12.06
C ILE A 181 -8.94 1.72 13.52
N ASN A 182 -10.23 1.69 13.83
CA ASN A 182 -10.71 1.36 15.17
C ASN A 182 -10.29 -0.06 15.55
N LEU A 183 -10.37 -1.01 14.62
CA LEU A 183 -9.97 -2.38 14.82
C LEU A 183 -8.46 -2.49 15.07
N VAL A 184 -7.64 -1.85 14.22
CA VAL A 184 -6.17 -1.83 14.38
C VAL A 184 -5.79 -1.29 15.77
N ARG A 185 -6.45 -0.26 16.23
CA ARG A 185 -6.22 0.33 17.58
C ARG A 185 -6.68 -0.58 18.71
N ALA A 186 -7.89 -1.15 18.59
CA ALA A 186 -8.46 -2.03 19.62
C ALA A 186 -7.60 -3.27 19.87
N TYR A 187 -7.13 -3.89 18.81
CA TYR A 187 -6.27 -5.07 18.88
C TYR A 187 -4.78 -4.73 19.10
N LYS A 188 -4.41 -3.44 19.08
CA LYS A 188 -3.04 -2.95 19.25
C LYS A 188 -2.07 -3.61 18.27
N PHE A 189 -2.49 -3.78 17.02
CA PHE A 189 -1.66 -4.34 15.96
C PHE A 189 -0.40 -3.49 15.73
N LYS A 190 0.72 -4.17 15.50
CA LYS A 190 2.03 -3.56 15.38
C LYS A 190 2.46 -3.42 13.92
N GLY A 191 3.24 -2.39 13.64
CA GLY A 191 3.78 -2.17 12.30
C GLY A 191 2.80 -1.51 11.32
N ALA A 192 1.58 -1.13 11.74
CA ALA A 192 0.69 -0.34 10.91
C ALA A 192 1.10 1.14 10.93
N CYS A 193 1.25 1.73 9.76
CA CYS A 193 1.33 3.17 9.56
C CYS A 193 -0.02 3.66 9.00
N MET A 194 -0.63 4.62 9.66
CA MET A 194 -1.94 5.15 9.32
C MET A 194 -1.87 6.66 9.19
N ARG A 195 -2.32 7.18 8.05
CA ARG A 195 -2.37 8.62 7.78
C ARG A 195 -3.78 9.00 7.38
N SER A 196 -4.29 10.12 7.90
CA SER A 196 -5.57 10.67 7.45
C SER A 196 -5.53 10.93 5.94
N SER A 197 -6.66 10.73 5.27
CA SER A 197 -6.77 11.05 3.84
C SER A 197 -6.46 12.53 3.54
N SER A 198 -6.71 13.43 4.49
CA SER A 198 -6.34 14.85 4.39
C SER A 198 -4.83 15.10 4.40
N GLU A 199 -4.03 14.14 4.87
CA GLU A 199 -2.57 14.25 4.96
C GLU A 199 -1.83 13.57 3.81
N LEU A 200 -2.55 12.75 3.00
CA LEU A 200 -1.95 11.90 1.96
C LEU A 200 -1.12 12.66 0.94
N PHE A 201 -1.49 13.88 0.63
CA PHE A 201 -0.86 14.72 -0.40
C PHE A 201 -0.20 15.97 0.16
N MET A 202 -0.02 16.04 1.48
CA MET A 202 0.75 17.11 2.10
C MET A 202 2.24 16.98 1.76
N PRO A 203 2.98 18.13 1.61
CA PRO A 203 4.42 18.07 1.47
C PRO A 203 5.05 17.32 2.64
N LEU A 204 6.02 16.45 2.38
CA LEU A 204 6.71 15.61 3.38
C LEU A 204 7.25 16.38 4.60
N LYS A 205 7.49 17.70 4.47
CA LYS A 205 7.93 18.57 5.58
C LYS A 205 6.86 18.84 6.63
N ALA A 206 5.59 18.59 6.33
CA ALA A 206 4.46 18.84 7.24
C ALA A 206 3.94 17.56 7.92
N VAL A 207 4.39 16.39 7.49
CA VAL A 207 3.94 15.11 8.03
C VAL A 207 4.98 14.61 9.04
N LYS A 208 4.59 14.48 10.32
CA LYS A 208 5.39 13.71 11.28
C LYS A 208 5.43 12.27 10.78
N ILE A 209 6.61 11.82 10.39
CA ILE A 209 6.84 10.42 10.02
C ILE A 209 6.51 9.55 11.23
N CYS A 210 5.59 8.63 11.06
CA CYS A 210 5.22 7.64 12.10
C CYS A 210 6.40 6.75 12.47
#